data_7e79a0b2424316cfe243d97029024beb
#
_entry.id   7e79a0b2424316cfe243d97029024beb
#
_cell.length_a   1.000
_cell.length_b   1.000
_cell.length_c   1.000
_cell.angle_alpha   90.00
_cell.angle_beta   90.00
_cell.angle_gamma   90.00
#
_symmetry.space_group_name_H-M   'P 1'
#
loop_
_entity.id
_entity.type
_entity.pdbx_description
1 polymer ?
#
loop_
_entity_poly.entity_id
_entity_poly.type
_entity_poly.pdbx_seq_one_letter_code
_entity_poly.pdbx_strand_id
1 'polypeptide(L)'
;MENQIFAVRTTANREEQVMDFMDTNIKKKNLEVYSIINAHGMRGYIFVESKTREDSEQACYGIPYSRGLLPKLVNFSEIEPMLEQIKAPMNIQEKDIVEIIHGPFKKEKAKVKRIDETKEEVVVELLEAAIPIPITVKMDWVKVIRRESDEKPEENKDEY
;
A
#
# COMPACT_ATOMS: atom_id res chain seq x y z
N MET A 1 9.82 -27.18 10.24
CA MET A 1 9.96 -26.10 11.24
C MET A 1 9.11 -24.95 10.71
N GLU A 2 8.21 -24.46 11.50
CA GLU A 2 7.40 -23.30 11.12
C GLU A 2 8.26 -22.05 11.21
N ASN A 3 8.22 -21.20 10.17
CA ASN A 3 8.84 -19.90 10.20
C ASN A 3 8.16 -19.03 11.26
N GLN A 4 8.91 -18.16 11.89
CA GLN A 4 8.43 -17.29 12.95
C GLN A 4 8.36 -15.85 12.43
N ILE A 5 7.24 -15.19 12.72
CA ILE A 5 7.04 -13.79 12.34
C ILE A 5 7.10 -12.92 13.59
N PHE A 6 7.90 -11.87 13.53
CA PHE A 6 8.06 -10.90 14.59
C PHE A 6 7.79 -9.49 14.10
N ALA A 7 7.30 -8.64 15.00
CA ALA A 7 7.20 -7.20 14.72
C ALA A 7 8.45 -6.49 15.23
N VAL A 8 9.01 -5.63 14.39
CA VAL A 8 10.10 -4.71 14.72
C VAL A 8 9.53 -3.32 14.85
N ARG A 9 9.77 -2.67 15.97
CA ARG A 9 9.38 -1.29 16.18
C ARG A 9 10.40 -0.35 15.54
N THR A 10 9.92 0.63 14.78
CA THR A 10 10.74 1.62 14.08
C THR A 10 10.34 3.06 14.46
N THR A 11 11.14 4.00 14.07
CA THR A 11 10.70 5.41 14.04
C THR A 11 9.72 5.58 12.87
N ALA A 12 8.57 6.19 13.12
CA ALA A 12 7.54 6.42 12.11
C ALA A 12 8.08 7.18 10.89
N ASN A 13 7.65 6.77 9.71
CA ASN A 13 8.10 7.25 8.39
C ASN A 13 9.58 6.93 8.06
N ARG A 14 10.19 5.98 8.78
CA ARG A 14 11.56 5.48 8.54
C ARG A 14 11.58 3.98 8.29
N GLU A 15 10.42 3.38 8.10
CA GLU A 15 10.24 1.94 7.94
C GLU A 15 11.07 1.42 6.76
N GLU A 16 11.00 2.05 5.59
CA GLU A 16 11.76 1.65 4.40
C GLU A 16 13.27 1.72 4.63
N GLN A 17 13.75 2.78 5.27
CA GLN A 17 15.18 2.89 5.59
C GLN A 17 15.65 1.79 6.54
N VAL A 18 14.83 1.43 7.53
CA VAL A 18 15.14 0.31 8.43
C VAL A 18 15.19 -1.00 7.65
N MET A 19 14.27 -1.23 6.72
CA MET A 19 14.26 -2.41 5.86
C MET A 19 15.53 -2.52 5.01
N ASP A 20 15.96 -1.44 4.38
CA ASP A 20 17.20 -1.40 3.58
C ASP A 20 18.44 -1.74 4.41
N PHE A 21 18.53 -1.19 5.63
CA PHE A 21 19.62 -1.51 6.55
C PHE A 21 19.54 -2.96 7.03
N MET A 22 18.34 -3.47 7.29
CA MET A 22 18.15 -4.86 7.67
C MET A 22 18.56 -5.82 6.56
N ASP A 23 18.19 -5.55 5.31
CA ASP A 23 18.60 -6.35 4.15
C ASP A 23 20.14 -6.41 4.04
N THR A 24 20.79 -5.27 4.24
CA THR A 24 22.25 -5.21 4.28
C THR A 24 22.84 -6.07 5.39
N ASN A 25 22.27 -6.01 6.62
CA ASN A 25 22.72 -6.82 7.75
C ASN A 25 22.49 -8.32 7.52
N ILE A 26 21.34 -8.69 6.97
CA ILE A 26 20.99 -10.08 6.65
C ILE A 26 22.00 -10.67 5.68
N LYS A 27 22.32 -9.97 4.61
CA LYS A 27 23.31 -10.40 3.61
C LYS A 27 24.72 -10.49 4.21
N LYS A 28 25.11 -9.47 4.97
CA LYS A 28 26.46 -9.40 5.58
C LYS A 28 26.72 -10.48 6.61
N LYS A 29 25.70 -10.82 7.42
CA LYS A 29 25.81 -11.81 8.51
C LYS A 29 25.31 -13.18 8.11
N ASN A 30 24.77 -13.34 6.88
CA ASN A 30 24.19 -14.58 6.38
C ASN A 30 23.10 -15.14 7.31
N LEU A 31 22.13 -14.29 7.69
CA LEU A 31 21.04 -14.65 8.60
C LEU A 31 19.93 -15.39 7.88
N GLU A 32 19.26 -16.31 8.57
CA GLU A 32 18.11 -17.06 8.04
C GLU A 32 16.79 -16.26 8.18
N VAL A 33 16.75 -15.10 7.52
CA VAL A 33 15.57 -14.24 7.39
C VAL A 33 15.00 -14.42 6.00
N TYR A 34 13.70 -14.70 5.90
CA TYR A 34 13.02 -15.06 4.66
C TYR A 34 12.26 -13.90 4.02
N SER A 35 11.68 -13.05 4.85
CA SER A 35 10.96 -11.86 4.38
C SER A 35 10.99 -10.71 5.37
N ILE A 36 10.91 -9.49 4.84
CA ILE A 36 10.67 -8.27 5.60
C ILE A 36 9.47 -7.58 4.96
N ILE A 37 8.48 -7.24 5.76
CA ILE A 37 7.20 -6.72 5.30
C ILE A 37 6.94 -5.38 5.95
N ASN A 38 6.70 -4.36 5.13
CA ASN A 38 6.13 -3.09 5.55
C ASN A 38 4.62 -3.14 5.27
N ALA A 39 3.82 -3.36 6.30
CA ALA A 39 2.37 -3.43 6.15
C ALA A 39 1.78 -2.03 6.02
N HIS A 40 1.02 -1.81 4.97
CA HIS A 40 0.36 -0.54 4.72
C HIS A 40 -0.58 -0.16 5.89
N GLY A 41 -0.48 1.07 6.37
CA GLY A 41 -1.27 1.57 7.50
C GLY A 41 -0.68 1.32 8.89
N MET A 42 0.41 0.55 9.01
CA MET A 42 1.10 0.26 10.29
C MET A 42 2.35 1.12 10.44
N ARG A 43 2.17 2.40 10.76
CA ARG A 43 3.30 3.31 10.99
C ARG A 43 4.11 2.92 12.21
N GLY A 44 5.42 2.92 12.06
CA GLY A 44 6.37 2.63 13.14
C GLY A 44 6.56 1.13 13.42
N TYR A 45 6.10 0.26 12.52
CA TYR A 45 6.27 -1.18 12.62
C TYR A 45 6.58 -1.80 11.26
N ILE A 46 7.44 -2.80 11.26
CA ILE A 46 7.67 -3.72 10.14
C ILE A 46 7.62 -5.15 10.68
N PHE A 47 7.33 -6.10 9.80
CA PHE A 47 7.30 -7.51 10.17
C PHE A 47 8.47 -8.25 9.54
N VAL A 48 9.03 -9.20 10.26
CA VAL A 48 10.18 -9.99 9.85
C VAL A 48 9.85 -11.46 10.02
N GLU A 49 9.98 -12.21 8.94
CA GLU A 49 9.87 -13.67 8.97
C GLU A 49 11.26 -14.27 8.96
N SER A 50 11.55 -15.10 9.94
CA SER A 50 12.85 -15.75 10.10
C SER A 50 12.71 -17.18 10.62
N LYS A 51 13.79 -17.93 10.56
CA LYS A 51 13.87 -19.27 11.14
C LYS A 51 13.88 -19.23 12.66
N THR A 52 14.65 -18.30 13.22
CA THR A 52 14.78 -18.14 14.66
C THR A 52 14.60 -16.68 15.08
N ARG A 53 14.28 -16.48 16.37
CA ARG A 53 14.20 -15.15 16.96
C ARG A 53 15.52 -14.40 16.89
N GLU A 54 16.62 -15.13 17.14
CA GLU A 54 17.98 -14.59 17.13
C GLU A 54 18.33 -14.00 15.76
N ASP A 55 17.92 -14.64 14.66
CA ASP A 55 18.14 -14.11 13.31
C ASP A 55 17.44 -12.77 13.11
N SER A 56 16.18 -12.65 13.56
CA SER A 56 15.44 -11.39 13.52
C SER A 56 16.07 -10.31 14.41
N GLU A 57 16.51 -10.65 15.61
CA GLU A 57 17.21 -9.72 16.52
C GLU A 57 18.52 -9.23 15.92
N GLN A 58 19.31 -10.12 15.35
CA GLN A 58 20.58 -9.77 14.67
C GLN A 58 20.37 -8.94 13.42
N ALA A 59 19.27 -9.16 12.71
CA ALA A 59 18.92 -8.37 11.52
C ALA A 59 18.65 -6.91 11.87
N CYS A 60 17.94 -6.63 12.97
CA CYS A 60 17.61 -5.27 13.41
C CYS A 60 18.62 -4.64 14.38
N TYR A 61 19.64 -5.39 14.82
CA TYR A 61 20.63 -4.88 15.77
C TYR A 61 21.56 -3.83 15.16
N GLY A 62 21.72 -2.70 15.88
CA GLY A 62 22.63 -1.63 15.48
C GLY A 62 22.18 -0.79 14.30
N ILE A 63 20.93 -0.90 13.90
CA ILE A 63 20.36 -0.14 12.78
C ILE A 63 19.78 1.19 13.27
N PRO A 64 20.09 2.31 12.60
CA PRO A 64 19.45 3.58 12.86
C PRO A 64 17.93 3.47 12.68
N TYR A 65 17.18 4.14 13.55
CA TYR A 65 15.71 4.18 13.55
C TYR A 65 15.01 2.86 13.92
N SER A 66 15.73 1.75 14.08
CA SER A 66 15.19 0.53 14.66
C SER A 66 15.14 0.66 16.20
N ARG A 67 13.98 0.32 16.78
CA ARG A 67 13.75 0.33 18.23
C ARG A 67 13.71 -1.07 18.82
N GLY A 68 14.05 -2.07 18.01
CA GLY A 68 14.16 -3.46 18.43
C GLY A 68 12.93 -4.31 18.12
N LEU A 69 13.11 -5.59 18.37
CA LEU A 69 12.12 -6.64 18.15
C LEU A 69 11.11 -6.69 19.30
N LEU A 70 9.83 -6.82 19.00
CA LEU A 70 8.81 -7.06 20.01
C LEU A 70 8.89 -8.52 20.53
N PRO A 71 8.60 -8.75 21.82
CA PRO A 71 8.75 -10.09 22.41
C PRO A 71 7.71 -11.10 21.93
N LYS A 72 6.56 -10.65 21.42
CA LYS A 72 5.45 -11.50 20.99
C LYS A 72 5.62 -11.93 19.54
N LEU A 73 5.39 -13.23 19.30
CA LEU A 73 5.20 -13.77 17.96
C LEU A 73 3.92 -13.22 17.34
N VAL A 74 3.97 -12.92 16.05
CA VAL A 74 2.83 -12.48 15.25
C VAL A 74 2.31 -13.66 14.45
N ASN A 75 1.01 -13.92 14.53
CA ASN A 75 0.39 -14.93 13.70
C ASN A 75 0.17 -14.37 12.28
N PHE A 76 0.39 -15.20 11.28
CA PHE A 76 0.16 -14.81 9.88
C PHE A 76 -1.25 -14.25 9.66
N SER A 77 -2.26 -14.83 10.29
CA SER A 77 -3.65 -14.37 10.22
C SER A 77 -3.87 -12.93 10.73
N GLU A 78 -2.96 -12.40 11.57
CA GLU A 78 -3.03 -11.02 12.06
C GLU A 78 -2.57 -10.01 10.99
N ILE A 79 -1.62 -10.41 10.13
CA ILE A 79 -1.07 -9.56 9.07
C ILE A 79 -1.67 -9.81 7.69
N GLU A 80 -2.28 -10.97 7.48
CA GLU A 80 -2.90 -11.36 6.20
C GLU A 80 -3.90 -10.31 5.67
N PRO A 81 -4.83 -9.76 6.46
CA PRO A 81 -5.75 -8.72 5.99
C PRO A 81 -5.04 -7.44 5.54
N MET A 82 -3.87 -7.14 6.13
CA MET A 82 -3.07 -5.98 5.76
C MET A 82 -2.33 -6.19 4.44
N LEU A 83 -1.93 -7.44 4.17
CA LEU A 83 -1.29 -7.84 2.93
C LEU A 83 -2.29 -7.93 1.77
N GLU A 84 -3.51 -8.40 2.04
CA GLU A 84 -4.58 -8.49 1.05
C GLU A 84 -5.06 -7.12 0.58
N GLN A 85 -5.01 -6.09 1.43
CA GLN A 85 -5.32 -4.72 1.04
C GLN A 85 -4.35 -4.17 -0.03
N ILE A 86 -3.14 -4.70 -0.10
CA ILE A 86 -2.15 -4.37 -1.16
C ILE A 86 -2.43 -5.19 -2.43
N LYS A 87 -3.10 -6.34 -2.30
CA LYS A 87 -3.42 -7.25 -3.41
C LYS A 87 -4.74 -6.96 -4.13
N ALA A 88 -5.52 -5.99 -3.68
CA ALA A 88 -6.55 -5.48 -4.57
C ALA A 88 -5.81 -4.81 -5.74
N PRO A 89 -5.70 -5.45 -6.92
CA PRO A 89 -5.29 -4.72 -8.09
C PRO A 89 -6.29 -3.58 -8.16
N MET A 90 -5.82 -2.35 -8.02
CA MET A 90 -6.63 -1.20 -8.37
C MET A 90 -6.88 -1.34 -9.86
N ASN A 91 -7.95 -2.06 -10.19
CA ASN A 91 -8.37 -2.25 -11.57
C ASN A 91 -9.00 -0.93 -12.04
N ILE A 92 -8.18 0.12 -11.97
CA ILE A 92 -8.52 1.45 -12.42
C ILE A 92 -8.37 1.42 -13.94
N GLN A 93 -9.41 1.81 -14.63
CA GLN A 93 -9.42 1.94 -16.08
C GLN A 93 -9.57 3.40 -16.48
N GLU A 94 -9.13 3.74 -17.68
CA GLU A 94 -9.42 5.05 -18.26
C GLU A 94 -10.93 5.24 -18.33
N LYS A 95 -11.37 6.47 -18.02
CA LYS A 95 -12.77 6.90 -17.94
C LYS A 95 -13.56 6.44 -16.71
N ASP A 96 -12.98 5.63 -15.82
CA ASP A 96 -13.60 5.33 -14.54
C ASP A 96 -13.87 6.60 -13.73
N ILE A 97 -14.96 6.59 -12.98
CA ILE A 97 -15.25 7.62 -11.98
C ILE A 97 -14.71 7.15 -10.64
N VAL A 98 -13.85 7.96 -10.06
CA VAL A 98 -13.15 7.68 -8.81
C VAL A 98 -13.43 8.76 -7.77
N GLU A 99 -13.35 8.37 -6.50
CA GLU A 99 -13.31 9.30 -5.38
C GLU A 99 -11.87 9.41 -4.86
N ILE A 100 -11.40 10.61 -4.64
CA ILE A 100 -10.08 10.84 -4.06
C ILE A 100 -10.18 10.66 -2.54
N ILE A 101 -9.42 9.73 -1.99
CA ILE A 101 -9.48 9.36 -0.57
C ILE A 101 -8.38 10.00 0.28
N HIS A 102 -7.35 10.58 -0.34
CA HIS A 102 -6.24 11.26 0.32
C HIS A 102 -5.85 12.57 -0.37
N GLY A 103 -5.17 13.45 0.37
CA GLY A 103 -4.63 14.70 -0.13
C GLY A 103 -5.60 15.88 -0.07
N PRO A 104 -5.25 17.00 -0.75
CA PRO A 104 -6.02 18.25 -0.68
C PRO A 104 -7.40 18.15 -1.33
N PHE A 105 -7.60 17.21 -2.25
CA PHE A 105 -8.87 16.96 -2.95
C PHE A 105 -9.66 15.78 -2.38
N LYS A 106 -9.42 15.43 -1.13
CA LYS A 106 -10.11 14.33 -0.45
C LYS A 106 -11.62 14.51 -0.49
N LYS A 107 -12.34 13.43 -0.87
CA LYS A 107 -13.79 13.34 -1.08
C LYS A 107 -14.30 13.95 -2.40
N GLU A 108 -13.43 14.50 -3.22
CA GLU A 108 -13.83 14.96 -4.54
C GLU A 108 -13.96 13.77 -5.50
N LYS A 109 -14.95 13.88 -6.41
CA LYS A 109 -15.15 12.91 -7.48
C LYS A 109 -14.42 13.37 -8.74
N ALA A 110 -13.76 12.44 -9.39
CA ALA A 110 -12.98 12.72 -10.58
C ALA A 110 -13.13 11.62 -11.63
N LYS A 111 -12.89 11.96 -12.88
CA LYS A 111 -12.85 11.01 -14.00
C LYS A 111 -11.40 10.71 -14.36
N VAL A 112 -11.05 9.44 -14.47
CA VAL A 112 -9.71 9.00 -14.88
C VAL A 112 -9.50 9.32 -16.37
N LYS A 113 -8.42 10.05 -16.68
CA LYS A 113 -8.03 10.38 -18.03
C LYS A 113 -6.88 9.54 -18.56
N ARG A 114 -5.91 9.26 -17.71
CA ARG A 114 -4.72 8.49 -18.04
C ARG A 114 -4.17 7.77 -16.81
N ILE A 115 -3.56 6.62 -17.02
CA ILE A 115 -2.93 5.80 -16.00
C ILE A 115 -1.45 5.65 -16.35
N ASP A 116 -0.57 5.88 -15.38
CA ASP A 116 0.86 5.61 -15.47
C ASP A 116 1.21 4.52 -14.44
N GLU A 117 1.15 3.27 -14.88
CA GLU A 117 1.43 2.11 -14.03
C GLU A 117 2.89 2.09 -13.54
N THR A 118 3.81 2.64 -14.32
CA THR A 118 5.24 2.67 -13.97
C THR A 118 5.53 3.57 -12.78
N LYS A 119 4.78 4.67 -12.68
CA LYS A 119 4.90 5.65 -11.59
C LYS A 119 3.86 5.46 -10.49
N GLU A 120 2.95 4.49 -10.67
CA GLU A 120 1.80 4.29 -9.79
C GLU A 120 0.95 5.57 -9.63
N GLU A 121 0.78 6.31 -10.72
CA GLU A 121 0.06 7.58 -10.76
C GLU A 121 -1.11 7.52 -11.75
N VAL A 122 -2.16 8.26 -11.43
CA VAL A 122 -3.30 8.48 -12.32
C VAL A 122 -3.53 9.97 -12.54
N VAL A 123 -3.81 10.32 -13.76
CA VAL A 123 -4.27 11.66 -14.13
C VAL A 123 -5.79 11.65 -14.11
N VAL A 124 -6.38 12.47 -13.27
CA VAL A 124 -7.82 12.57 -13.09
C VAL A 124 -8.30 14.01 -13.28
N GLU A 125 -9.54 14.17 -13.66
CA GLU A 125 -10.20 15.45 -13.86
C GLU A 125 -11.39 15.54 -12.92
N LEU A 126 -11.42 16.57 -12.06
CA LEU A 126 -12.49 16.78 -11.09
C LEU A 126 -13.82 17.05 -11.79
N LEU A 127 -14.89 16.34 -11.37
CA LEU A 127 -16.21 16.45 -11.98
C LEU A 127 -16.95 17.76 -11.62
N GLU A 128 -16.69 18.28 -10.43
CA GLU A 128 -17.36 19.49 -9.90
C GLU A 128 -16.57 20.78 -10.17
N ALA A 129 -15.43 20.69 -10.86
CA ALA A 129 -14.66 21.88 -11.22
C ALA A 129 -15.28 22.62 -12.41
N ALA A 130 -15.45 23.93 -12.27
CA ALA A 130 -15.98 24.78 -13.36
C ALA A 130 -15.08 24.78 -14.60
N ILE A 131 -13.80 24.54 -14.42
CA ILE A 131 -12.81 24.36 -15.49
C ILE A 131 -12.16 23.00 -15.31
N PRO A 132 -12.15 22.13 -16.34
CA PRO A 132 -11.52 20.83 -16.25
C PRO A 132 -9.99 20.97 -16.19
N ILE A 133 -9.43 20.83 -14.99
CA ILE A 133 -7.99 20.84 -14.77
C ILE A 133 -7.55 19.40 -14.47
N PRO A 134 -6.66 18.82 -15.28
CA PRO A 134 -6.10 17.52 -14.97
C PRO A 134 -5.15 17.61 -13.77
N ILE A 135 -5.35 16.75 -12.80
CA ILE A 135 -4.48 16.60 -11.62
C ILE A 135 -3.88 15.20 -11.60
N THR A 136 -2.63 15.11 -11.20
CA THR A 136 -1.95 13.82 -11.02
C THR A 136 -2.02 13.44 -9.56
N VAL A 137 -2.51 12.24 -9.28
CA VAL A 137 -2.60 11.67 -7.92
C VAL A 137 -2.06 10.26 -7.93
N LYS A 138 -1.63 9.76 -6.78
CA LYS A 138 -1.19 8.37 -6.66
C LYS A 138 -2.37 7.42 -6.84
N MET A 139 -2.12 6.24 -7.40
CA MET A 139 -3.16 5.22 -7.61
C MET A 139 -3.82 4.77 -6.30
N ASP A 140 -3.07 4.71 -5.22
CA ASP A 140 -3.55 4.36 -3.88
C ASP A 140 -4.40 5.46 -3.21
N TRP A 141 -4.47 6.65 -3.82
CA TRP A 141 -5.27 7.79 -3.33
C TRP A 141 -6.65 7.89 -3.94
N VAL A 142 -7.00 6.98 -4.83
CA VAL A 142 -8.29 6.96 -5.52
C VAL A 142 -9.02 5.65 -5.31
N LYS A 143 -10.35 5.73 -5.23
CA LYS A 143 -11.25 4.58 -5.14
C LYS A 143 -12.24 4.62 -6.27
N VAL A 144 -12.35 3.55 -7.05
CA VAL A 144 -13.35 3.46 -8.13
C VAL A 144 -14.75 3.41 -7.54
N ILE A 145 -15.62 4.35 -7.98
CA ILE A 145 -17.02 4.42 -7.57
C ILE A 145 -17.91 3.83 -8.65
N ARG A 146 -17.63 4.15 -9.93
CA ARG A 146 -18.43 3.77 -11.10
C ARG A 146 -17.52 3.48 -12.28
N ARG A 147 -17.88 2.48 -13.09
CA ARG A 147 -17.22 2.16 -14.35
C ARG A 147 -18.07 2.65 -15.53
N GLU A 148 -17.42 3.01 -16.63
CA GLU A 148 -18.14 3.37 -17.86
C GLU A 148 -18.96 2.18 -18.42
N SER A 149 -18.52 0.93 -18.14
CA SER A 149 -19.25 -0.29 -18.50
C SER A 149 -20.59 -0.46 -17.77
N ASP A 150 -20.84 0.31 -16.72
CA ASP A 150 -22.10 0.25 -15.94
C ASP A 150 -23.17 1.23 -16.50
N GLU A 151 -22.86 1.99 -17.54
CA GLU A 151 -23.85 2.76 -18.29
C GLU A 151 -24.68 1.79 -19.17
N LYS A 152 -25.77 1.28 -18.63
CA LYS A 152 -26.86 0.78 -19.49
C LYS A 152 -27.38 1.97 -20.28
N PRO A 153 -27.58 1.82 -21.60
CA PRO A 153 -28.31 2.83 -22.37
C PRO A 153 -29.71 2.96 -21.73
N GLU A 154 -30.06 4.17 -21.30
CA GLU A 154 -31.45 4.51 -21.00
C GLU A 154 -32.23 4.29 -22.28
N GLU A 155 -33.02 3.21 -22.32
CA GLU A 155 -34.05 3.05 -23.33
C GLU A 155 -35.00 4.26 -23.24
N ASN A 156 -34.92 5.10 -24.21
CA ASN A 156 -36.00 6.04 -24.54
C ASN A 156 -37.31 5.26 -24.60
N LYS A 157 -38.15 5.42 -23.60
CA LYS A 157 -39.58 5.19 -23.72
C LYS A 157 -40.26 6.52 -24.00
N ASP A 158 -40.03 7.00 -25.19
CA ASP A 158 -41.03 7.83 -25.89
C ASP A 158 -41.66 6.92 -26.91
N GLU A 159 -42.92 6.52 -26.64
CA GLU A 159 -43.93 6.42 -27.69
C GLU A 159 -45.27 5.95 -27.09
N TYR A 160 -46.25 6.78 -27.38
CA TYR A 160 -47.70 6.71 -27.33
C TYR A 160 -48.36 6.99 -25.99
#